data_54697d299b6a8a2ff4082054eaadccfd
#
_entry.id   54697d299b6a8a2ff4082054eaadccfd
#
_cell.length_a   1.000
_cell.length_b   1.000
_cell.length_c   1.000
_cell.angle_alpha   90.00
_cell.angle_beta   90.00
_cell.angle_gamma   90.00
#
_symmetry.space_group_name_H-M   'P 1'
#
loop_
_entity.id
_entity.type
_entity.pdbx_description
1 polymer ?
#
loop_
_entity_poly.entity_id
_entity_poly.type
_entity_poly.pdbx_seq_one_letter_code
_entity_poly.pdbx_strand_id
1 'polypeptide(L)'
;GTLLTGGLLGIVMVAVVFGGEAALSTEEFCTSCHSMTYTQKELKDSTHYGALGVNPGCKDCHIPQGFKNFHLALYTHAVDGARELYLELVNDYSTLEKFNERRLIMAHDARMNLKKWDSVTCRDCHKNPNPPGADAQEAHKKMKTEGATCIDCHQNLVHEEVAKTDLNASLAAGKMVLAKDEDSGGGEEEEDEEDDEEGGESESEAATSDSRSEDADDEDEEDKE
;
A
#
# COMPACT_ATOMS: atom_id res chain seq x y z
N GLY A 1 -41.65 -32.00 6.10
CA GLY A 1 -41.32 -30.61 6.55
C GLY A 1 -39.85 -30.30 6.67
N THR A 2 -39.05 -31.07 7.44
CA THR A 2 -37.67 -30.72 7.84
C THR A 2 -36.68 -30.60 6.66
N LEU A 3 -36.77 -31.47 5.68
CA LEU A 3 -35.89 -31.41 4.48
C LEU A 3 -36.12 -30.16 3.63
N LEU A 4 -37.37 -29.76 3.44
CA LEU A 4 -37.73 -28.56 2.70
C LEU A 4 -37.29 -27.29 3.46
N THR A 5 -37.50 -27.26 4.75
CA THR A 5 -37.05 -26.14 5.59
C THR A 5 -35.53 -26.05 5.62
N GLY A 6 -34.82 -27.16 5.78
CA GLY A 6 -33.34 -27.19 5.73
C GLY A 6 -32.79 -26.77 4.37
N GLY A 7 -33.41 -27.23 3.28
CA GLY A 7 -33.03 -26.83 1.92
C GLY A 7 -33.25 -25.34 1.70
N LEU A 8 -34.37 -24.78 2.13
CA LEU A 8 -34.63 -23.35 2.01
C LEU A 8 -33.65 -22.51 2.83
N LEU A 9 -33.37 -22.90 4.07
CA LEU A 9 -32.36 -22.21 4.91
C LEU A 9 -30.97 -22.26 4.28
N GLY A 10 -30.60 -23.42 3.70
CA GLY A 10 -29.31 -23.54 2.97
C GLY A 10 -29.21 -22.59 1.78
N ILE A 11 -30.26 -22.49 0.97
CA ILE A 11 -30.32 -21.56 -0.16
C ILE A 11 -30.20 -20.11 0.30
N VAL A 12 -30.96 -19.74 1.35
CA VAL A 12 -30.89 -18.39 1.92
C VAL A 12 -29.50 -18.08 2.45
N MET A 13 -28.88 -19.01 3.17
CA MET A 13 -27.52 -18.84 3.68
C MET A 13 -26.51 -18.62 2.55
N VAL A 14 -26.57 -19.42 1.49
CA VAL A 14 -25.71 -19.26 0.30
C VAL A 14 -25.95 -17.91 -0.35
N ALA A 15 -27.18 -17.50 -0.54
CA ALA A 15 -27.51 -16.19 -1.12
C ALA A 15 -26.99 -15.04 -0.27
N VAL A 16 -27.07 -15.13 1.07
CA VAL A 16 -26.53 -14.11 1.98
C VAL A 16 -25.01 -14.04 1.90
N VAL A 17 -24.32 -15.17 1.87
CA VAL A 17 -22.86 -15.20 1.80
C VAL A 17 -22.35 -14.64 0.47
N PHE A 18 -22.89 -15.10 -0.67
CA PHE A 18 -22.46 -14.61 -1.99
C PHE A 18 -22.93 -13.18 -2.26
N GLY A 19 -24.16 -12.85 -1.86
CA GLY A 19 -24.69 -11.48 -1.99
C GLY A 19 -23.97 -10.48 -1.10
N GLY A 20 -23.62 -10.89 0.11
CA GLY A 20 -22.83 -10.09 1.06
C GLY A 20 -21.43 -9.83 0.52
N GLU A 21 -20.75 -10.87 0.05
CA GLU A 21 -19.41 -10.72 -0.57
C GLU A 21 -19.45 -9.75 -1.76
N ALA A 22 -20.41 -9.92 -2.66
CA ALA A 22 -20.57 -9.05 -3.82
C ALA A 22 -20.84 -7.58 -3.43
N ALA A 23 -21.63 -7.35 -2.39
CA ALA A 23 -21.92 -6.00 -1.89
C ALA A 23 -20.70 -5.34 -1.24
N LEU A 24 -19.91 -6.11 -0.48
CA LEU A 24 -18.69 -5.63 0.18
C LEU A 24 -17.53 -5.41 -0.82
N SER A 25 -17.60 -5.99 -2.02
CA SER A 25 -16.60 -5.87 -3.07
C SER A 25 -16.85 -4.70 -4.04
N THR A 26 -17.77 -3.80 -3.73
CA THR A 26 -18.04 -2.62 -4.58
C THR A 26 -17.09 -1.47 -4.27
N GLU A 27 -16.80 -0.63 -5.27
CA GLU A 27 -15.96 0.55 -5.08
C GLU A 27 -16.60 1.53 -4.09
N GLU A 28 -17.92 1.66 -4.14
CA GLU A 28 -18.71 2.50 -3.23
C GLU A 28 -18.56 2.05 -1.77
N PHE A 29 -18.54 0.73 -1.53
CA PHE A 29 -18.29 0.20 -0.19
C PHE A 29 -16.87 0.51 0.26
N CYS A 30 -15.86 0.21 -0.57
CA CYS A 30 -14.45 0.45 -0.22
C CYS A 30 -14.19 1.93 0.09
N THR A 31 -14.81 2.85 -0.66
CA THR A 31 -14.63 4.30 -0.52
C THR A 31 -15.63 4.96 0.43
N SER A 32 -16.43 4.19 1.15
CA SER A 32 -17.33 4.69 2.19
C SER A 32 -16.57 5.27 3.39
N CYS A 33 -15.34 4.80 3.63
CA CYS A 33 -14.42 5.40 4.60
C CYS A 33 -13.64 6.53 3.96
N HIS A 34 -13.47 7.64 4.70
CA HIS A 34 -12.80 8.83 4.19
C HIS A 34 -11.34 8.55 3.80
N SER A 35 -10.63 7.77 4.60
CA SER A 35 -9.23 7.39 4.36
C SER A 35 -9.02 6.69 3.02
N MET A 36 -9.98 5.89 2.57
CA MET A 36 -9.92 5.17 1.30
C MET A 36 -10.09 6.07 0.07
N THR A 37 -10.56 7.30 0.24
CA THR A 37 -10.65 8.27 -0.85
C THR A 37 -9.28 8.74 -1.32
N TYR A 38 -8.27 8.75 -0.45
CA TYR A 38 -6.89 9.06 -0.83
C TYR A 38 -6.35 8.00 -1.80
N THR A 39 -6.44 6.74 -1.43
CA THR A 39 -5.96 5.63 -2.26
C THR A 39 -6.77 5.45 -3.55
N GLN A 40 -8.07 5.76 -3.53
CA GLN A 40 -8.88 5.77 -4.75
C GLN A 40 -8.39 6.81 -5.76
N LYS A 41 -8.05 8.02 -5.28
CA LYS A 41 -7.51 9.06 -6.14
C LYS A 41 -6.18 8.61 -6.76
N GLU A 42 -5.29 8.05 -5.95
CA GLU A 42 -4.00 7.53 -6.41
C GLU A 42 -4.17 6.42 -7.47
N LEU A 43 -5.14 5.51 -7.28
CA LEU A 43 -5.47 4.51 -8.30
C LEU A 43 -5.86 5.17 -9.63
N LYS A 44 -6.70 6.20 -9.61
CA LYS A 44 -7.14 6.90 -10.82
C LYS A 44 -6.02 7.69 -11.51
N ASP A 45 -5.03 8.10 -10.75
CA ASP A 45 -3.85 8.81 -11.25
C ASP A 45 -2.72 7.85 -11.69
N SER A 46 -2.86 6.54 -11.41
CA SER A 46 -1.84 5.53 -11.71
C SER A 46 -1.85 5.07 -13.16
N THR A 47 -0.74 4.49 -13.60
CA THR A 47 -0.62 3.90 -14.95
C THR A 47 -1.50 2.67 -15.16
N HIS A 48 -2.02 2.06 -14.10
CA HIS A 48 -2.97 0.95 -14.21
C HIS A 48 -4.37 1.40 -14.58
N TYR A 49 -4.75 2.63 -14.28
CA TYR A 49 -6.07 3.14 -14.59
C TYR A 49 -6.12 3.69 -16.03
N GLY A 50 -7.04 3.19 -16.81
CA GLY A 50 -7.18 3.58 -18.23
C GLY A 50 -6.20 2.89 -19.17
N ALA A 51 -5.20 2.14 -18.67
CA ALA A 51 -4.25 1.44 -19.52
C ALA A 51 -4.98 0.43 -20.43
N LEU A 52 -4.75 0.54 -21.73
CA LEU A 52 -5.40 -0.31 -22.74
C LEU A 52 -6.93 -0.35 -22.65
N GLY A 53 -7.55 0.69 -22.08
CA GLY A 53 -8.99 0.78 -21.87
C GLY A 53 -9.51 -0.01 -20.66
N VAL A 54 -8.65 -0.49 -19.79
CA VAL A 54 -9.00 -1.20 -18.56
C VAL A 54 -9.01 -0.23 -17.38
N ASN A 55 -10.09 -0.26 -16.60
CA ASN A 55 -10.24 0.55 -15.39
C ASN A 55 -10.40 -0.39 -14.19
N PRO A 56 -9.32 -0.87 -13.58
CA PRO A 56 -9.41 -1.72 -12.40
C PRO A 56 -9.96 -0.94 -11.21
N GLY A 57 -10.79 -1.59 -10.41
CA GLY A 57 -11.23 -1.09 -9.11
C GLY A 57 -10.39 -1.67 -7.96
N CYS A 58 -10.66 -1.22 -6.74
CA CYS A 58 -9.97 -1.68 -5.54
C CYS A 58 -9.94 -3.21 -5.42
N LYS A 59 -11.09 -3.86 -5.64
CA LYS A 59 -11.25 -5.31 -5.54
C LYS A 59 -10.36 -6.10 -6.50
N ASP A 60 -10.08 -5.55 -7.69
CA ASP A 60 -9.34 -6.29 -8.72
C ASP A 60 -7.90 -6.57 -8.31
N CYS A 61 -7.36 -5.76 -7.39
CA CYS A 61 -6.04 -5.94 -6.80
C CYS A 61 -6.09 -6.54 -5.39
N HIS A 62 -7.10 -6.17 -4.59
CA HIS A 62 -7.13 -6.50 -3.16
C HIS A 62 -7.99 -7.70 -2.78
N ILE A 63 -8.91 -8.14 -3.63
CA ILE A 63 -9.82 -9.25 -3.33
C ILE A 63 -9.62 -10.38 -4.36
N PRO A 64 -9.13 -11.56 -3.96
CA PRO A 64 -8.99 -12.70 -4.87
C PRO A 64 -10.33 -13.10 -5.50
N GLN A 65 -10.37 -13.11 -6.84
CA GLN A 65 -11.60 -13.32 -7.60
C GLN A 65 -11.84 -14.78 -7.95
N GLY A 66 -13.11 -15.08 -8.25
CA GLY A 66 -13.55 -16.37 -8.79
C GLY A 66 -13.80 -17.44 -7.73
N PHE A 67 -14.56 -18.46 -8.12
CA PHE A 67 -15.03 -19.52 -7.21
C PHE A 67 -13.89 -20.26 -6.49
N LYS A 68 -12.77 -20.48 -7.19
CA LYS A 68 -11.59 -21.15 -6.62
C LYS A 68 -10.99 -20.37 -5.45
N ASN A 69 -11.03 -19.05 -5.51
CA ASN A 69 -10.43 -18.14 -4.53
C ASN A 69 -11.47 -17.55 -3.55
N PHE A 70 -12.73 -17.98 -3.64
CA PHE A 70 -13.83 -17.43 -2.85
C PHE A 70 -13.57 -17.47 -1.34
N HIS A 71 -12.91 -18.52 -0.86
CA HIS A 71 -12.52 -18.63 0.55
C HIS A 71 -11.52 -17.55 0.98
N LEU A 72 -10.62 -17.13 0.06
CA LEU A 72 -9.69 -16.02 0.31
C LEU A 72 -10.43 -14.69 0.31
N ALA A 73 -11.35 -14.48 -0.63
CA ALA A 73 -12.19 -13.28 -0.65
C ALA A 73 -13.00 -13.15 0.65
N LEU A 74 -13.61 -14.25 1.09
CA LEU A 74 -14.38 -14.27 2.33
C LEU A 74 -13.49 -14.01 3.55
N TYR A 75 -12.29 -14.59 3.59
CA TYR A 75 -11.32 -14.32 4.65
C TYR A 75 -10.92 -12.85 4.68
N THR A 76 -10.62 -12.26 3.52
CA THR A 76 -10.22 -10.86 3.39
C THR A 76 -11.33 -9.93 3.93
N HIS A 77 -12.59 -10.15 3.56
CA HIS A 77 -13.68 -9.32 4.07
C HIS A 77 -13.94 -9.55 5.56
N ALA A 78 -13.91 -10.80 6.04
CA ALA A 78 -14.26 -11.12 7.42
C ALA A 78 -13.14 -10.78 8.42
N VAL A 79 -11.87 -10.98 8.06
CA VAL A 79 -10.73 -10.81 8.97
C VAL A 79 -10.01 -9.50 8.69
N ASP A 80 -9.52 -9.31 7.48
CA ASP A 80 -8.77 -8.09 7.14
C ASP A 80 -9.71 -6.88 7.14
N GLY A 81 -10.90 -6.99 6.56
CA GLY A 81 -11.91 -5.93 6.56
C GLY A 81 -12.38 -5.53 7.96
N ALA A 82 -12.60 -6.50 8.86
CA ALA A 82 -12.96 -6.19 10.24
C ALA A 82 -11.81 -5.50 11.00
N ARG A 83 -10.57 -5.91 10.74
CA ARG A 83 -9.38 -5.26 11.30
C ARG A 83 -9.24 -3.83 10.80
N GLU A 84 -9.38 -3.61 9.49
CA GLU A 84 -9.26 -2.27 8.90
C GLU A 84 -10.40 -1.35 9.37
N LEU A 85 -11.62 -1.85 9.51
CA LEU A 85 -12.73 -1.09 10.10
C LEU A 85 -12.40 -0.69 11.55
N TYR A 86 -11.85 -1.59 12.34
CA TYR A 86 -11.41 -1.26 13.70
C TYR A 86 -10.32 -0.18 13.68
N LEU A 87 -9.32 -0.30 12.79
CA LEU A 87 -8.24 0.67 12.68
C LEU A 87 -8.76 2.05 12.23
N GLU A 88 -9.76 2.10 11.35
CA GLU A 88 -10.42 3.33 10.94
C GLU A 88 -11.12 4.04 12.12
N LEU A 89 -11.68 3.28 13.05
CA LEU A 89 -12.37 3.83 14.22
C LEU A 89 -11.42 4.33 15.32
N VAL A 90 -10.23 3.73 15.44
CA VAL A 90 -9.30 4.04 16.55
C VAL A 90 -8.15 4.96 16.14
N ASN A 91 -7.89 5.14 14.85
CA ASN A 91 -6.88 6.05 14.36
C ASN A 91 -7.51 7.30 13.75
N ASP A 92 -6.75 8.36 13.71
CA ASP A 92 -7.15 9.61 13.09
C ASP A 92 -6.58 9.69 11.67
N TYR A 93 -7.43 9.51 10.67
CA TYR A 93 -7.12 9.63 9.24
C TYR A 93 -7.75 10.88 8.62
N SER A 94 -8.07 11.90 9.43
CA SER A 94 -8.78 13.10 8.97
C SER A 94 -8.01 13.94 7.94
N THR A 95 -6.69 13.78 7.85
CA THR A 95 -5.85 14.44 6.86
C THR A 95 -4.92 13.45 6.17
N LEU A 96 -4.44 13.81 4.97
CA LEU A 96 -3.50 13.00 4.22
C LEU A 96 -2.18 12.78 4.98
N GLU A 97 -1.70 13.78 5.74
CA GLU A 97 -0.49 13.64 6.55
C GLU A 97 -0.65 12.53 7.59
N LYS A 98 -1.76 12.52 8.34
CA LYS A 98 -2.03 11.49 9.34
C LYS A 98 -2.22 10.11 8.72
N PHE A 99 -2.83 10.04 7.54
CA PHE A 99 -2.90 8.80 6.77
C PHE A 99 -1.49 8.33 6.38
N ASN A 100 -0.63 9.23 5.93
CA ASN A 100 0.74 8.93 5.49
C ASN A 100 1.64 8.44 6.63
N GLU A 101 1.42 8.84 7.88
CA GLU A 101 2.15 8.31 9.04
C GLU A 101 2.02 6.79 9.19
N ARG A 102 0.92 6.21 8.71
CA ARG A 102 0.66 4.78 8.79
C ARG A 102 0.77 4.07 7.43
N ARG A 103 0.98 4.82 6.36
CA ARG A 103 0.98 4.30 4.98
C ARG A 103 1.93 3.12 4.80
N LEU A 104 3.14 3.18 5.33
CA LEU A 104 4.12 2.10 5.19
C LEU A 104 3.62 0.79 5.82
N ILE A 105 2.99 0.85 7.00
CA ILE A 105 2.45 -0.33 7.67
C ILE A 105 1.29 -0.91 6.86
N MET A 106 0.35 -0.08 6.40
CA MET A 106 -0.77 -0.51 5.59
C MET A 106 -0.32 -1.11 4.25
N ALA A 107 0.66 -0.49 3.59
CA ALA A 107 1.26 -1.01 2.38
C ALA A 107 1.96 -2.36 2.60
N HIS A 108 2.67 -2.51 3.71
CA HIS A 108 3.30 -3.78 4.07
C HIS A 108 2.27 -4.88 4.28
N ASP A 109 1.20 -4.63 5.04
CA ASP A 109 0.14 -5.61 5.29
C ASP A 109 -0.54 -6.06 3.98
N ALA A 110 -0.85 -5.12 3.08
CA ALA A 110 -1.41 -5.43 1.77
C ALA A 110 -0.43 -6.26 0.91
N ARG A 111 0.86 -5.89 0.89
CA ARG A 111 1.90 -6.64 0.17
C ARG A 111 2.06 -8.05 0.72
N MET A 112 1.99 -8.23 2.05
CA MET A 112 2.07 -9.55 2.68
C MET A 112 0.87 -10.43 2.33
N ASN A 113 -0.32 -9.89 2.19
CA ASN A 113 -1.48 -10.62 1.70
C ASN A 113 -1.28 -11.06 0.24
N LEU A 114 -0.87 -10.15 -0.63
CA LEU A 114 -0.54 -10.48 -2.03
C LEU A 114 0.55 -11.55 -2.14
N LYS A 115 1.57 -11.49 -1.28
CA LYS A 115 2.63 -12.51 -1.19
C LYS A 115 2.07 -13.87 -0.82
N LYS A 116 1.27 -13.95 0.24
CA LYS A 116 0.66 -15.21 0.72
C LYS A 116 -0.27 -15.85 -0.32
N TRP A 117 -0.88 -15.05 -1.18
CA TRP A 117 -1.79 -15.52 -2.24
C TRP A 117 -1.08 -15.77 -3.58
N ASP A 118 0.25 -15.80 -3.61
CA ASP A 118 1.02 -15.93 -4.85
C ASP A 118 0.64 -14.87 -5.90
N SER A 119 0.34 -13.65 -5.46
CA SER A 119 -0.09 -12.55 -6.31
C SER A 119 -1.23 -12.95 -7.28
N VAL A 120 -2.19 -13.76 -6.81
CA VAL A 120 -3.26 -14.33 -7.66
C VAL A 120 -4.06 -13.24 -8.37
N THR A 121 -4.32 -12.11 -7.72
CA THR A 121 -5.05 -10.99 -8.32
C THR A 121 -4.30 -10.34 -9.48
N CYS A 122 -2.98 -10.23 -9.38
CA CYS A 122 -2.14 -9.77 -10.50
C CYS A 122 -2.22 -10.75 -11.69
N ARG A 123 -2.22 -12.07 -11.40
CA ARG A 123 -2.26 -13.14 -12.39
C ARG A 123 -3.61 -13.25 -13.12
N ASP A 124 -4.67 -12.68 -12.56
CA ASP A 124 -5.98 -12.65 -13.23
C ASP A 124 -5.93 -11.85 -14.53
N CYS A 125 -5.12 -10.80 -14.60
CA CYS A 125 -4.86 -10.03 -15.82
C CYS A 125 -3.51 -10.39 -16.46
N HIS A 126 -2.44 -10.53 -15.68
CA HIS A 126 -1.07 -10.79 -16.14
C HIS A 126 -0.76 -12.30 -16.17
N LYS A 127 -1.44 -13.07 -17.03
CA LYS A 127 -1.31 -14.53 -17.09
C LYS A 127 0.05 -15.01 -17.57
N ASN A 128 0.65 -14.31 -18.53
CA ASN A 128 1.94 -14.65 -19.12
C ASN A 128 2.77 -13.39 -19.34
N PRO A 129 3.31 -12.80 -18.30
CA PRO A 129 4.11 -11.58 -18.42
C PRO A 129 5.38 -11.89 -19.23
N ASN A 130 5.54 -11.19 -20.34
CA ASN A 130 6.73 -11.23 -21.20
C ASN A 130 7.17 -9.79 -21.47
N PRO A 131 7.86 -9.17 -20.53
CA PRO A 131 8.27 -7.78 -20.66
C PRO A 131 9.31 -7.63 -21.78
N PRO A 132 9.43 -6.42 -22.36
CA PRO A 132 10.51 -6.11 -23.28
C PRO A 132 11.85 -6.00 -22.53
N GLY A 133 12.94 -6.37 -23.20
CA GLY A 133 14.30 -6.29 -22.66
C GLY A 133 14.79 -7.59 -22.02
N ALA A 134 16.08 -7.86 -22.21
CA ALA A 134 16.73 -9.12 -21.81
C ALA A 134 16.76 -9.28 -20.28
N ASP A 135 17.07 -8.22 -19.56
CA ASP A 135 17.19 -8.23 -18.08
C ASP A 135 15.83 -8.50 -17.42
N ALA A 136 14.78 -7.83 -17.90
CA ALA A 136 13.43 -8.05 -17.40
C ALA A 136 12.94 -9.50 -17.71
N GLN A 137 13.26 -10.04 -18.87
CA GLN A 137 12.93 -11.43 -19.21
C GLN A 137 13.70 -12.42 -18.32
N GLU A 138 14.97 -12.14 -18.04
CA GLU A 138 15.78 -12.97 -17.14
C GLU A 138 15.24 -12.95 -15.71
N ALA A 139 14.89 -11.78 -15.19
CA ALA A 139 14.25 -11.66 -13.88
C ALA A 139 12.94 -12.46 -13.78
N HIS A 140 12.11 -12.43 -14.85
CA HIS A 140 10.87 -13.21 -14.88
C HIS A 140 11.11 -14.73 -15.03
N LYS A 141 12.22 -15.16 -15.61
CA LYS A 141 12.63 -16.58 -15.57
C LYS A 141 13.03 -16.99 -14.16
N LYS A 142 13.84 -16.19 -13.47
CA LYS A 142 14.21 -16.42 -12.05
C LYS A 142 12.98 -16.48 -11.15
N MET A 143 12.01 -15.61 -11.33
CA MET A 143 10.74 -15.67 -10.59
C MET A 143 10.11 -17.08 -10.64
N LYS A 144 10.10 -17.72 -11.81
CA LYS A 144 9.51 -19.06 -11.97
C LYS A 144 10.34 -20.18 -11.33
N THR A 145 11.65 -20.03 -11.26
CA THR A 145 12.56 -21.05 -10.70
C THR A 145 12.79 -20.90 -9.21
N GLU A 146 12.71 -19.69 -8.68
CA GLU A 146 12.99 -19.36 -7.29
C GLU A 146 11.72 -19.19 -6.44
N GLY A 147 10.53 -19.32 -7.05
CA GLY A 147 9.25 -19.22 -6.33
C GLY A 147 8.93 -17.80 -5.87
N ALA A 148 9.50 -16.79 -6.51
CA ALA A 148 9.15 -15.40 -6.23
C ALA A 148 7.76 -15.07 -6.79
N THR A 149 7.07 -14.16 -6.13
CA THR A 149 5.75 -13.67 -6.55
C THR A 149 5.87 -12.28 -7.19
N CYS A 150 4.82 -11.83 -7.88
CA CYS A 150 4.87 -10.51 -8.54
C CYS A 150 5.17 -9.39 -7.55
N ILE A 151 4.57 -9.44 -6.37
CA ILE A 151 4.71 -8.39 -5.37
C ILE A 151 6.10 -8.34 -4.72
N ASP A 152 6.91 -9.40 -4.80
CA ASP A 152 8.28 -9.35 -4.26
C ASP A 152 9.12 -8.28 -4.94
N CYS A 153 8.90 -8.06 -6.24
CA CYS A 153 9.64 -7.06 -7.03
C CYS A 153 8.78 -5.84 -7.37
N HIS A 154 7.49 -6.04 -7.67
CA HIS A 154 6.59 -5.00 -8.13
C HIS A 154 5.81 -4.38 -6.97
N GLN A 155 6.51 -3.63 -6.14
CA GLN A 155 5.92 -2.78 -5.10
C GLN A 155 5.70 -1.35 -5.65
N ASN A 156 4.88 -0.54 -4.99
CA ASN A 156 4.64 0.86 -5.39
C ASN A 156 4.10 1.04 -6.81
N LEU A 157 3.12 0.20 -7.24
CA LEU A 157 2.61 0.24 -8.61
C LEU A 157 1.45 1.21 -8.82
N VAL A 158 0.68 1.50 -7.77
CA VAL A 158 -0.60 2.20 -7.87
C VAL A 158 -0.69 3.35 -6.89
N HIS A 159 -0.36 3.08 -5.62
CA HIS A 159 -0.44 4.07 -4.55
C HIS A 159 0.87 4.83 -4.40
N GLU A 160 0.80 5.96 -3.68
CA GLU A 160 1.98 6.77 -3.36
C GLU A 160 3.10 5.92 -2.79
N GLU A 161 4.32 6.19 -3.22
CA GLU A 161 5.48 5.38 -2.91
C GLU A 161 5.84 5.42 -1.43
N VAL A 162 6.15 4.25 -0.90
CA VAL A 162 6.76 4.07 0.42
C VAL A 162 7.94 3.14 0.32
N ALA A 163 8.75 3.08 1.37
CA ALA A 163 9.89 2.18 1.43
C ALA A 163 9.49 0.75 1.03
N LYS A 164 10.31 0.11 0.22
CA LYS A 164 10.10 -1.29 -0.16
C LYS A 164 10.37 -2.19 1.05
N THR A 165 9.70 -3.31 1.10
CA THR A 165 9.86 -4.29 2.18
C THR A 165 10.34 -5.62 1.60
N ASP A 166 11.27 -6.26 2.29
CA ASP A 166 11.65 -7.65 2.00
C ASP A 166 10.55 -8.58 2.55
N LEU A 167 9.69 -9.04 1.66
CA LEU A 167 8.53 -9.85 2.04
C LEU A 167 8.91 -11.26 2.48
N ASN A 168 10.01 -11.82 1.95
CA ASN A 168 10.50 -13.13 2.37
C ASN A 168 11.11 -13.06 3.78
N ALA A 169 11.96 -12.07 4.02
CA ALA A 169 12.52 -11.83 5.35
C ALA A 169 11.42 -11.46 6.36
N SER A 170 10.45 -10.67 5.95
CA SER A 170 9.30 -10.31 6.80
C SER A 170 8.46 -11.53 7.18
N LEU A 171 8.20 -12.43 6.23
CA LEU A 171 7.48 -13.68 6.49
C LEU A 171 8.24 -14.58 7.46
N ALA A 172 9.57 -14.72 7.28
CA ALA A 172 10.42 -15.52 8.16
C ALA A 172 10.56 -14.94 9.57
N ALA A 173 10.64 -13.60 9.66
CA ALA A 173 10.81 -12.90 10.93
C ALA A 173 9.48 -12.65 11.68
N GLY A 174 8.34 -12.82 11.05
CA GLY A 174 7.03 -12.49 11.62
C GLY A 174 6.84 -10.99 11.91
N LYS A 175 7.64 -10.12 11.29
CA LYS A 175 7.58 -8.66 11.42
C LYS A 175 8.07 -8.00 10.13
N MET A 176 7.71 -6.73 9.93
CA MET A 176 8.17 -5.96 8.78
C MET A 176 9.70 -5.85 8.76
N VAL A 177 10.29 -6.17 7.63
CA VAL A 177 11.71 -5.99 7.31
C VAL A 177 11.78 -5.11 6.06
N LEU A 178 12.52 -4.02 6.13
CA LEU A 178 12.72 -3.15 4.97
C LEU A 178 13.67 -3.84 3.97
N ALA A 179 13.42 -3.64 2.68
CA ALA A 179 14.36 -4.06 1.67
C ALA A 179 15.64 -3.20 1.78
N LYS A 180 16.78 -3.83 1.57
CA LYS A 180 18.03 -3.08 1.43
C LYS A 180 18.01 -2.38 0.10
N ASP A 181 18.36 -1.10 0.08
CA ASP A 181 18.50 -0.36 -1.16
C ASP A 181 19.69 -0.97 -1.93
N GLU A 182 19.41 -1.65 -3.04
CA GLU A 182 20.46 -2.23 -3.90
C GLU A 182 21.23 -1.17 -4.69
N ASP A 183 20.96 0.12 -4.45
CA ASP A 183 21.55 1.25 -5.20
C ASP A 183 22.54 2.10 -4.36
N SER A 184 23.10 1.57 -3.29
CA SER A 184 24.32 2.15 -2.68
C SER A 184 25.53 1.31 -3.05
N GLY A 185 25.91 1.39 -4.31
CA GLY A 185 27.19 0.89 -4.79
C GLY A 185 28.32 1.68 -4.15
N GLY A 186 29.12 0.99 -3.33
CA GLY A 186 30.50 1.35 -3.05
C GLY A 186 30.71 2.50 -2.06
N GLY A 187 30.77 2.17 -0.81
CA GLY A 187 31.38 2.94 0.24
C GLY A 187 31.65 1.98 1.39
N GLU A 188 32.79 1.30 1.34
CA GLU A 188 33.38 0.69 2.50
C GLU A 188 33.74 1.84 3.45
N GLU A 189 32.92 2.10 4.45
CA GLU A 189 33.32 2.89 5.60
C GLU A 189 34.03 1.92 6.55
N GLU A 190 35.36 1.95 6.46
CA GLU A 190 36.26 1.42 7.48
C GLU A 190 35.94 2.16 8.79
N GLU A 191 35.51 1.43 9.80
CA GLU A 191 35.43 1.90 11.17
C GLU A 191 36.87 2.08 11.68
N ASP A 192 37.38 3.29 11.60
CA ASP A 192 38.56 3.69 12.37
C ASP A 192 38.09 4.07 13.78
N GLU A 193 38.32 3.13 14.70
CA GLU A 193 38.37 3.40 16.13
C GLU A 193 39.58 4.29 16.41
N GLU A 194 39.35 5.54 16.76
CA GLU A 194 40.35 6.33 17.48
C GLU A 194 39.77 6.84 18.79
N ASP A 195 40.38 6.31 19.83
CA ASP A 195 40.30 6.72 21.22
C ASP A 195 40.89 8.14 21.40
N ASP A 196 40.42 8.77 22.45
CA ASP A 196 41.11 9.62 23.41
C ASP A 196 41.09 11.15 23.32
N GLU A 197 40.55 11.61 24.40
CA GLU A 197 41.01 12.59 25.42
C GLU A 197 40.78 14.09 25.21
N GLU A 198 39.99 14.54 26.15
CA GLU A 198 40.17 15.70 27.06
C GLU A 198 40.49 17.09 26.52
N GLY A 199 39.62 17.99 26.96
CA GLY A 199 40.07 19.23 27.57
C GLY A 199 39.84 20.50 26.79
N GLY A 200 39.07 21.40 27.36
CA GLY A 200 39.26 22.82 27.11
C GLY A 200 38.01 23.70 27.05
N GLU A 201 37.66 24.24 28.23
CA GLU A 201 36.80 25.40 28.36
C GLU A 201 37.31 26.62 27.60
N SER A 202 36.43 27.40 26.97
CA SER A 202 36.47 28.87 27.15
C SER A 202 35.23 29.57 26.60
N GLU A 203 34.81 30.46 27.44
CA GLU A 203 33.73 31.44 27.32
C GLU A 203 33.87 32.46 26.18
N SER A 204 32.72 33.15 26.03
CA SER A 204 32.48 34.55 25.63
C SER A 204 32.10 34.71 24.15
N GLU A 205 31.16 35.49 23.80
CA GLU A 205 30.44 36.66 24.18
C GLU A 205 29.41 37.01 23.11
N ALA A 206 28.42 37.72 23.52
CA ALA A 206 27.29 38.25 22.78
C ALA A 206 27.66 39.30 21.70
N ALA A 207 26.84 39.35 20.65
CA ALA A 207 26.54 40.62 19.98
C ALA A 207 25.20 40.60 19.26
N THR A 208 24.34 41.45 19.75
CA THR A 208 23.07 41.97 19.20
C THR A 208 23.27 42.88 18.01
N SER A 209 22.32 42.83 17.06
CA SER A 209 21.82 43.97 16.25
C SER A 209 20.68 43.47 15.35
N ASP A 210 19.46 43.76 15.56
CA ASP A 210 18.59 44.95 15.45
C ASP A 210 18.71 45.69 14.10
N SER A 211 17.64 45.65 13.32
CA SER A 211 17.06 46.65 12.43
C SER A 211 16.06 45.93 11.47
N ARG A 212 14.78 46.04 11.65
CA ARG A 212 13.79 47.12 11.47
C ARG A 212 13.66 47.68 10.05
N SER A 213 12.40 47.74 9.69
CA SER A 213 11.62 48.61 8.76
C SER A 213 11.21 47.92 7.46
N GLU A 214 10.03 47.98 7.15
CA GLU A 214 8.88 48.84 6.97
C GLU A 214 8.21 48.55 5.66
N ASP A 215 6.93 48.33 5.75
CA ASP A 215 5.78 48.80 4.98
C ASP A 215 5.85 48.92 3.46
N ALA A 216 4.82 48.41 2.84
CA ALA A 216 3.88 49.20 2.02
C ALA A 216 2.79 48.32 1.42
N ASP A 217 1.62 48.69 1.77
CA ASP A 217 0.32 48.64 1.13
C ASP A 217 0.33 48.86 -0.40
N ASP A 218 -0.69 48.28 -1.04
CA ASP A 218 -1.67 48.90 -1.96
C ASP A 218 -2.53 47.76 -2.53
N GLU A 219 -3.71 47.74 -2.29
CA GLU A 219 -5.04 48.17 -2.69
C GLU A 219 -5.34 48.13 -4.20
N ASP A 220 -6.59 47.64 -4.43
CA ASP A 220 -7.56 47.95 -5.50
C ASP A 220 -7.30 47.33 -6.89
N GLU A 221 -8.26 46.89 -7.58
CA GLU A 221 -9.68 47.13 -7.83
C GLU A 221 -10.27 46.04 -8.74
N GLU A 222 -11.48 45.65 -8.43
CA GLU A 222 -12.68 45.56 -9.26
C GLU A 222 -12.56 45.52 -10.81
N ASP A 223 -13.26 44.64 -11.45
CA ASP A 223 -14.54 44.76 -12.15
C ASP A 223 -14.65 43.84 -13.39
N LYS A 224 -15.81 43.20 -13.44
CA LYS A 224 -16.71 42.94 -14.60
C LYS A 224 -16.18 42.19 -15.85
N GLU A 225 -16.76 41.14 -16.19
CA GLU A 225 -17.99 40.80 -16.95
C GLU A 225 -18.31 39.30 -16.87
#